data_bde9e92613714bb4fe3a186597798347
#
_entry.id   bde9e92613714bb4fe3a186597798347
#
_cell.length_a   1.000
_cell.length_b   1.000
_cell.length_c   1.000
_cell.angle_alpha   90.00
_cell.angle_beta   90.00
_cell.angle_gamma   90.00
#
_symmetry.space_group_name_H-M   'P 1'
#
loop_
_entity.id
_entity.type
_entity.pdbx_description
1 polymer ?
#
loop_
_entity_poly.entity_id
_entity_poly.type
_entity_poly.pdbx_seq_one_letter_code
_entity_poly.pdbx_strand_id
1 'polypeptide(L)'
;AAAARRPGERAVHAVGAETLPMRSNCLSTHTTLLDLEPKLRARLGRYLSDACEGLPELDRVFRRVEVFAGKYTRVKEIVESVEAFKVAVSFLATCERTGSRSIDKIFDLACGHGLVGIMLAYAYPERTVMACDRKRRESFEAFNAAFAHFARLEETSPNDFHTSDGATTPVESVDGALKPQLAN
;
A
#
# COMPACT_ATOMS: atom_id res chain seq x y z
N ALA A 1 -2.94 -24.74 -21.38
CA ALA A 1 -3.55 -23.42 -21.56
C ALA A 1 -3.62 -22.77 -20.19
N ALA A 2 -2.70 -21.85 -19.87
CA ALA A 2 -2.74 -21.04 -18.66
C ALA A 2 -3.78 -19.94 -18.90
N ALA A 3 -4.80 -19.88 -18.03
CA ALA A 3 -5.81 -18.84 -18.08
C ALA A 3 -5.15 -17.50 -17.75
N ALA A 4 -5.24 -16.54 -18.66
CA ALA A 4 -4.82 -15.18 -18.44
C ALA A 4 -5.64 -14.60 -17.28
N ARG A 5 -4.96 -14.20 -16.18
CA ARG A 5 -5.58 -13.49 -15.06
C ARG A 5 -6.14 -12.16 -15.58
N ARG A 6 -7.40 -11.89 -15.30
CA ARG A 6 -8.03 -10.61 -15.64
C ARG A 6 -7.33 -9.48 -14.86
N PRO A 7 -7.04 -8.33 -15.49
CA PRO A 7 -6.57 -7.16 -14.77
C PRO A 7 -7.67 -6.75 -13.76
N GLY A 8 -7.37 -6.81 -12.47
CA GLY A 8 -8.29 -6.52 -11.38
C GLY A 8 -8.41 -7.62 -10.31
N GLU A 9 -8.04 -8.87 -10.60
CA GLU A 9 -8.00 -9.94 -9.60
C GLU A 9 -6.62 -10.00 -8.93
N ARG A 10 -6.33 -9.03 -8.07
CA ARG A 10 -5.26 -9.18 -7.08
C ARG A 10 -5.86 -9.90 -5.89
N ALA A 11 -5.63 -11.21 -5.79
CA ALA A 11 -5.95 -11.94 -4.58
C ALA A 11 -4.99 -11.46 -3.47
N VAL A 12 -5.46 -10.57 -2.61
CA VAL A 12 -4.72 -10.19 -1.40
C VAL A 12 -4.96 -11.28 -0.38
N HIS A 13 -4.02 -12.19 -0.27
CA HIS A 13 -4.02 -13.20 0.77
C HIS A 13 -3.17 -12.71 1.94
N ALA A 14 -3.73 -12.68 3.14
CA ALA A 14 -2.95 -12.51 4.34
C ALA A 14 -2.06 -13.75 4.51
N VAL A 15 -0.78 -13.62 4.18
CA VAL A 15 0.18 -14.71 4.29
C VAL A 15 0.77 -14.72 5.69
N GLY A 16 0.76 -15.89 6.28
CA GLY A 16 1.63 -16.41 7.31
C GLY A 16 1.90 -15.54 8.53
N ALA A 17 1.68 -16.12 9.70
CA ALA A 17 1.96 -15.54 11.00
C ALA A 17 3.47 -15.46 11.29
N GLU A 18 4.26 -14.74 10.51
CA GLU A 18 5.52 -14.26 11.04
C GLU A 18 5.20 -13.25 12.14
N THR A 19 5.48 -13.63 13.37
CA THR A 19 5.34 -12.74 14.51
C THR A 19 6.30 -11.57 14.34
N LEU A 20 5.79 -10.37 14.52
CA LEU A 20 6.56 -9.15 14.49
C LEU A 20 7.86 -9.34 15.29
N PRO A 21 9.04 -9.09 14.71
CA PRO A 21 10.32 -9.31 15.39
C PRO A 21 10.55 -8.38 16.58
N MET A 22 9.61 -7.49 16.85
CA MET A 22 9.69 -6.49 17.92
C MET A 22 8.35 -6.38 18.63
N ARG A 23 8.38 -6.24 19.95
CA ARG A 23 7.20 -5.77 20.68
C ARG A 23 7.04 -4.27 20.43
N SER A 24 5.86 -3.81 20.05
CA SER A 24 5.57 -2.40 19.76
C SER A 24 5.94 -1.45 20.91
N ASN A 25 5.87 -1.94 22.14
CA ASN A 25 6.23 -1.19 23.36
C ASN A 25 7.75 -1.06 23.60
N CYS A 26 8.61 -1.77 22.87
CA CYS A 26 10.07 -1.66 22.99
C CYS A 26 10.66 -0.51 22.17
N LEU A 27 9.87 0.12 21.29
CA LEU A 27 10.29 1.23 20.46
C LEU A 27 9.71 2.55 21.00
N SER A 28 10.55 3.57 21.04
CA SER A 28 10.08 4.93 21.25
C SER A 28 9.05 5.31 20.18
N THR A 29 8.03 6.07 20.55
CA THR A 29 7.03 6.60 19.61
C THR A 29 7.62 7.50 18.54
N HIS A 30 8.88 7.92 18.69
CA HIS A 30 9.60 8.80 17.76
C HIS A 30 10.62 8.05 16.89
N THR A 31 10.90 6.76 17.16
CA THR A 31 11.87 5.97 16.38
C THR A 31 11.39 5.84 14.93
N THR A 32 12.21 6.31 14.00
CA THR A 32 12.00 6.18 12.56
C THR A 32 12.77 4.98 12.00
N LEU A 33 12.50 4.62 10.75
CA LEU A 33 13.27 3.58 10.06
C LEU A 33 14.76 3.94 9.95
N LEU A 34 15.10 5.23 9.89
CA LEU A 34 16.48 5.72 9.81
C LEU A 34 17.27 5.48 11.12
N ASP A 35 16.56 5.40 12.24
CA ASP A 35 17.17 5.20 13.57
C ASP A 35 17.44 3.71 13.87
N LEU A 36 16.96 2.80 13.01
CA LEU A 36 17.11 1.37 13.24
C LEU A 36 18.50 0.86 12.87
N GLU A 37 19.07 0.01 13.73
CA GLU A 37 20.25 -0.77 13.38
C GLU A 37 20.01 -1.64 12.13
N PRO A 38 21.03 -1.85 11.27
CA PRO A 38 20.88 -2.56 9.99
C PRO A 38 20.25 -3.94 10.12
N LYS A 39 20.61 -4.72 11.16
CA LYS A 39 20.03 -6.05 11.39
C LYS A 39 18.53 -5.98 11.71
N LEU A 40 18.13 -5.02 12.55
CA LEU A 40 16.74 -4.84 12.94
C LEU A 40 15.91 -4.32 11.77
N ARG A 41 16.48 -3.39 11.00
CA ARG A 41 15.88 -2.89 9.77
C ARG A 41 15.65 -4.01 8.73
N ALA A 42 16.65 -4.87 8.52
CA ALA A 42 16.50 -6.01 7.60
C ALA A 42 15.42 -7.01 8.05
N ARG A 43 15.28 -7.25 9.38
CA ARG A 43 14.18 -8.08 9.91
C ARG A 43 12.82 -7.45 9.69
N LEU A 44 12.71 -6.14 9.94
CA LEU A 44 11.48 -5.41 9.69
C LEU A 44 11.13 -5.41 8.20
N GLY A 45 12.12 -5.21 7.31
CA GLY A 45 11.92 -5.27 5.86
C GLY A 45 11.36 -6.62 5.40
N ARG A 46 11.89 -7.74 5.89
CA ARG A 46 11.33 -9.08 5.61
C ARG A 46 9.88 -9.20 6.10
N TYR A 47 9.64 -8.81 7.35
CA TYR A 47 8.28 -8.82 7.90
C TYR A 47 7.30 -8.02 7.02
N LEU A 48 7.70 -6.83 6.57
CA LEU A 48 6.86 -5.98 5.73
C LEU A 48 6.64 -6.59 4.32
N SER A 49 7.65 -7.24 3.76
CA SER A 49 7.54 -7.92 2.46
C SER A 49 6.62 -9.14 2.52
N ASP A 50 6.71 -9.90 3.62
CA ASP A 50 5.91 -11.12 3.80
C ASP A 50 4.47 -10.82 4.26
N ALA A 51 4.25 -9.64 4.85
CA ALA A 51 2.98 -9.32 5.49
C ALA A 51 1.83 -8.99 4.53
N CYS A 52 2.12 -8.58 3.30
CA CYS A 52 1.12 -7.94 2.44
C CYS A 52 1.27 -8.36 0.97
N GLU A 53 0.73 -9.53 0.62
CA GLU A 53 0.56 -9.91 -0.77
C GLU A 53 -0.38 -8.93 -1.49
N GLY A 54 -0.03 -8.50 -2.70
CA GLY A 54 -0.81 -7.54 -3.50
C GLY A 54 -0.44 -6.08 -3.28
N LEU A 55 0.43 -5.77 -2.33
CA LEU A 55 1.07 -4.46 -2.20
C LEU A 55 2.44 -4.43 -2.91
N PRO A 56 2.94 -3.25 -3.26
CA PRO A 56 4.33 -3.12 -3.69
C PRO A 56 5.24 -3.51 -2.52
N GLU A 57 6.50 -3.85 -2.81
CA GLU A 57 7.48 -4.14 -1.78
C GLU A 57 7.59 -2.95 -0.80
N LEU A 58 6.99 -3.08 0.38
CA LEU A 58 6.82 -1.98 1.33
C LEU A 58 8.15 -1.36 1.77
N ASP A 59 9.23 -2.16 1.86
CA ASP A 59 10.56 -1.63 2.16
C ASP A 59 11.02 -0.61 1.11
N ARG A 60 10.73 -0.84 -0.17
CA ARG A 60 11.04 0.11 -1.24
C ARG A 60 10.17 1.37 -1.16
N VAL A 61 8.89 1.21 -0.86
CA VAL A 61 7.97 2.35 -0.65
C VAL A 61 8.48 3.23 0.48
N PHE A 62 8.80 2.63 1.63
CA PHE A 62 9.28 3.40 2.78
C PHE A 62 10.65 4.02 2.56
N ARG A 63 11.58 3.37 1.85
CA ARG A 63 12.85 4.00 1.43
C ARG A 63 12.61 5.26 0.60
N ARG A 64 11.62 5.23 -0.28
CA ARG A 64 11.27 6.42 -1.05
C ARG A 64 10.74 7.54 -0.16
N VAL A 65 9.88 7.23 0.81
CA VAL A 65 9.41 8.22 1.80
C VAL A 65 10.57 8.76 2.62
N GLU A 66 11.53 7.93 3.03
CA GLU A 66 12.71 8.34 3.81
C GLU A 66 13.55 9.41 3.10
N VAL A 67 13.72 9.32 1.79
CA VAL A 67 14.51 10.29 1.02
C VAL A 67 13.93 11.70 1.12
N PHE A 68 12.61 11.84 1.15
CA PHE A 68 11.96 13.15 1.10
C PHE A 68 11.30 13.56 2.41
N ALA A 69 10.93 12.60 3.24
CA ALA A 69 10.09 12.82 4.40
C ALA A 69 10.33 11.80 5.54
N GLY A 70 11.60 11.45 5.82
CA GLY A 70 12.00 10.39 6.74
C GLY A 70 11.41 10.51 8.17
N LYS A 71 11.15 11.73 8.64
CA LYS A 71 10.48 11.99 9.93
C LYS A 71 9.10 11.31 10.06
N TYR A 72 8.48 10.93 8.94
CA TYR A 72 7.16 10.27 8.94
C TYR A 72 7.25 8.73 8.90
N THR A 73 8.45 8.16 8.74
CA THR A 73 8.64 6.70 8.73
C THR A 73 8.79 6.14 10.14
N ARG A 74 7.90 6.51 11.04
CA ARG A 74 7.90 6.02 12.43
C ARG A 74 7.55 4.54 12.46
N VAL A 75 8.46 3.75 13.01
CA VAL A 75 8.37 2.28 13.00
C VAL A 75 7.08 1.79 13.64
N LYS A 76 6.70 2.35 14.78
CA LYS A 76 5.47 2.00 15.48
C LYS A 76 4.24 2.22 14.60
N GLU A 77 4.13 3.41 13.99
CA GLU A 77 2.98 3.78 13.15
C GLU A 77 2.89 2.91 11.89
N ILE A 78 4.04 2.58 11.28
CA ILE A 78 4.10 1.68 10.12
C ILE A 78 3.58 0.29 10.50
N VAL A 79 4.10 -0.28 11.58
CA VAL A 79 3.71 -1.62 12.03
C VAL A 79 2.22 -1.68 12.39
N GLU A 80 1.73 -0.71 13.15
CA GLU A 80 0.31 -0.64 13.52
C GLU A 80 -0.59 -0.52 12.29
N SER A 81 -0.15 0.23 11.27
CA SER A 81 -0.89 0.36 10.01
C SER A 81 -0.90 -0.93 9.19
N VAL A 82 0.22 -1.64 9.12
CA VAL A 82 0.29 -2.93 8.44
C VAL A 82 -0.60 -3.97 9.12
N GLU A 83 -0.59 -4.03 10.45
CA GLU A 83 -1.48 -4.94 11.19
C GLU A 83 -2.96 -4.56 11.00
N ALA A 84 -3.31 -3.28 11.03
CA ALA A 84 -4.67 -2.82 10.75
C ALA A 84 -5.10 -3.15 9.32
N PHE A 85 -4.21 -2.98 8.34
CA PHE A 85 -4.46 -3.36 6.95
C PHE A 85 -4.74 -4.86 6.83
N LYS A 86 -3.93 -5.73 7.45
CA LYS A 86 -4.15 -7.20 7.44
C LYS A 86 -5.51 -7.59 8.00
N VAL A 87 -5.94 -6.95 9.09
CA VAL A 87 -7.27 -7.16 9.68
C VAL A 87 -8.38 -6.75 8.69
N ALA A 88 -8.24 -5.57 8.06
CA ALA A 88 -9.21 -5.10 7.08
C ALA A 88 -9.31 -6.03 5.87
N VAL A 89 -8.18 -6.47 5.31
CA VAL A 89 -8.12 -7.43 4.20
C VAL A 89 -8.78 -8.76 4.57
N SER A 90 -8.49 -9.29 5.74
CA SER A 90 -9.10 -10.54 6.23
C SER A 90 -10.63 -10.41 6.37
N PHE A 91 -11.10 -9.27 6.83
CA PHE A 91 -12.52 -8.96 6.90
C PHE A 91 -13.16 -8.89 5.51
N LEU A 92 -12.56 -8.15 4.58
CA LEU A 92 -13.04 -8.03 3.19
C LEU A 92 -13.13 -9.40 2.50
N ALA A 93 -12.08 -10.22 2.60
CA ALA A 93 -12.06 -11.58 2.06
C ALA A 93 -13.15 -12.48 2.67
N THR A 94 -13.45 -12.28 3.94
CA THR A 94 -14.53 -13.03 4.61
C THR A 94 -15.90 -12.60 4.09
N CYS A 95 -16.15 -11.30 3.90
CA CYS A 95 -17.39 -10.79 3.32
C CYS A 95 -17.63 -11.32 1.90
N GLU A 96 -16.60 -11.35 1.06
CA GLU A 96 -16.65 -11.89 -0.30
C GLU A 96 -16.99 -13.39 -0.31
N ARG A 97 -16.30 -14.16 0.51
CA ARG A 97 -16.50 -15.61 0.61
C ARG A 97 -17.89 -16.00 1.10
N THR A 98 -18.45 -15.21 2.01
CA THR A 98 -19.78 -15.47 2.56
C THR A 98 -20.91 -14.95 1.68
N GLY A 99 -20.59 -14.22 0.60
CA GLY A 99 -21.58 -13.63 -0.29
C GLY A 99 -22.46 -12.58 0.37
N SER A 100 -22.04 -12.05 1.52
CA SER A 100 -22.90 -11.23 2.37
C SER A 100 -23.29 -9.91 1.72
N ARG A 101 -22.37 -9.23 1.04
CA ARG A 101 -22.57 -8.00 0.25
C ARG A 101 -21.28 -7.63 -0.47
N SER A 102 -21.39 -7.03 -1.66
CA SER A 102 -20.29 -6.29 -2.27
C SER A 102 -19.98 -5.05 -1.41
N ILE A 103 -18.70 -4.88 -1.06
CA ILE A 103 -18.24 -3.69 -0.35
C ILE A 103 -17.53 -2.81 -1.37
N ASP A 104 -18.22 -1.81 -1.88
CA ASP A 104 -17.71 -0.90 -2.90
C ASP A 104 -17.02 0.33 -2.33
N LYS A 105 -17.30 0.65 -1.05
CA LYS A 105 -16.77 1.84 -0.37
C LYS A 105 -16.17 1.48 0.98
N ILE A 106 -15.00 2.03 1.25
CA ILE A 106 -14.26 1.86 2.51
C ILE A 106 -13.97 3.26 3.06
N PHE A 107 -14.26 3.46 4.34
CA PHE A 107 -14.01 4.72 5.04
C PHE A 107 -12.93 4.50 6.11
N ASP A 108 -11.78 5.15 5.95
CA ASP A 108 -10.72 5.23 6.97
C ASP A 108 -10.96 6.50 7.80
N LEU A 109 -11.72 6.35 8.89
CA LEU A 109 -12.13 7.46 9.75
C LEU A 109 -11.03 7.77 10.77
N ALA A 110 -10.75 9.06 10.95
CA ALA A 110 -9.65 9.55 11.79
C ALA A 110 -8.29 8.98 11.34
N CYS A 111 -8.08 8.94 10.03
CA CYS A 111 -6.99 8.23 9.36
C CYS A 111 -5.57 8.64 9.77
N GLY A 112 -5.40 9.76 10.45
CA GLY A 112 -4.08 10.25 10.87
C GLY A 112 -3.13 10.49 9.70
N HIS A 113 -2.12 9.65 9.55
CA HIS A 113 -1.20 9.68 8.40
C HIS A 113 -1.77 8.95 7.16
N GLY A 114 -2.92 8.29 7.27
CA GLY A 114 -3.67 7.68 6.17
C GLY A 114 -3.07 6.43 5.54
N LEU A 115 -2.04 5.85 6.14
CA LEU A 115 -1.31 4.73 5.53
C LEU A 115 -2.21 3.50 5.30
N VAL A 116 -3.15 3.22 6.21
CA VAL A 116 -4.11 2.11 6.06
C VAL A 116 -5.00 2.33 4.84
N GLY A 117 -5.61 3.50 4.72
CA GLY A 117 -6.45 3.85 3.58
C GLY A 117 -5.69 3.83 2.26
N ILE A 118 -4.43 4.31 2.24
CA ILE A 118 -3.56 4.28 1.06
C ILE A 118 -3.26 2.85 0.63
N MET A 119 -2.90 1.96 1.57
CA MET A 119 -2.65 0.55 1.28
C MET A 119 -3.92 -0.15 0.76
N LEU A 120 -5.08 0.15 1.34
CA LEU A 120 -6.36 -0.38 0.86
C LEU A 120 -6.71 0.12 -0.54
N ALA A 121 -6.50 1.41 -0.84
CA ALA A 121 -6.73 1.97 -2.17
C ALA A 121 -5.80 1.35 -3.23
N TYR A 122 -4.57 1.03 -2.85
CA TYR A 122 -3.63 0.35 -3.74
C TYR A 122 -4.02 -1.11 -3.99
N ALA A 123 -4.38 -1.85 -2.93
CA ALA A 123 -4.72 -3.28 -3.01
C ALA A 123 -6.07 -3.53 -3.70
N TYR A 124 -7.00 -2.59 -3.61
CA TYR A 124 -8.36 -2.67 -4.14
C TYR A 124 -8.69 -1.47 -5.03
N PRO A 125 -8.05 -1.33 -6.21
CA PRO A 125 -8.24 -0.17 -7.09
C PRO A 125 -9.66 -0.05 -7.63
N GLU A 126 -10.43 -1.13 -7.63
CA GLU A 126 -11.84 -1.15 -8.04
C GLU A 126 -12.79 -0.56 -6.98
N ARG A 127 -12.31 -0.33 -5.76
CA ARG A 127 -13.11 0.18 -4.64
C ARG A 127 -12.83 1.65 -4.38
N THR A 128 -13.84 2.35 -3.89
CA THR A 128 -13.66 3.72 -3.42
C THR A 128 -13.17 3.71 -1.98
N VAL A 129 -11.94 4.15 -1.73
CA VAL A 129 -11.41 4.33 -0.37
C VAL A 129 -11.39 5.81 -0.03
N MET A 130 -12.05 6.19 1.07
CA MET A 130 -12.13 7.57 1.55
C MET A 130 -11.40 7.70 2.88
N ALA A 131 -10.31 8.46 2.89
CA ALA A 131 -9.57 8.78 4.11
C ALA A 131 -10.08 10.11 4.69
N CYS A 132 -10.52 10.09 5.95
CA CYS A 132 -11.12 11.22 6.64
C CYS A 132 -10.37 11.56 7.91
N ASP A 133 -9.92 12.79 8.06
CA ASP A 133 -9.34 13.32 9.31
C ASP A 133 -9.71 14.81 9.44
N ARG A 134 -9.67 15.33 10.67
CA ARG A 134 -9.90 16.75 10.94
C ARG A 134 -8.85 17.66 10.32
N LYS A 135 -7.65 17.13 10.08
CA LYS A 135 -6.51 17.88 9.54
C LYS A 135 -5.77 17.04 8.52
N ARG A 136 -5.65 17.56 7.32
CA ARG A 136 -4.76 17.00 6.29
C ARG A 136 -3.31 17.05 6.76
N ARG A 137 -2.61 15.93 6.72
CA ARG A 137 -1.24 15.80 7.21
C ARG A 137 -0.26 15.69 6.06
N GLU A 138 0.91 16.30 6.19
CA GLU A 138 2.01 16.15 5.23
C GLU A 138 2.46 14.68 5.09
N SER A 139 2.35 13.89 6.16
CA SER A 139 2.65 12.45 6.12
C SER A 139 1.73 11.69 5.17
N PHE A 140 0.45 12.07 5.08
CA PHE A 140 -0.48 11.50 4.10
C PHE A 140 0.02 11.73 2.67
N GLU A 141 0.43 12.96 2.35
CA GLU A 141 0.93 13.30 1.02
C GLU A 141 2.20 12.51 0.67
N ALA A 142 3.12 12.37 1.63
CA ALA A 142 4.36 11.65 1.43
C ALA A 142 4.12 10.16 1.13
N PHE A 143 3.24 9.49 1.88
CA PHE A 143 2.90 8.09 1.64
C PHE A 143 2.10 7.93 0.34
N ASN A 144 1.11 8.78 0.09
CA ASN A 144 0.30 8.73 -1.12
C ASN A 144 1.16 8.89 -2.38
N ALA A 145 2.08 9.86 -2.39
CA ALA A 145 3.00 10.06 -3.51
C ALA A 145 3.93 8.85 -3.73
N ALA A 146 4.39 8.21 -2.65
CA ALA A 146 5.22 7.03 -2.77
C ALA A 146 4.47 5.84 -3.37
N PHE A 147 3.27 5.54 -2.89
CA PHE A 147 2.44 4.45 -3.43
C PHE A 147 2.01 4.72 -4.88
N ALA A 148 1.60 5.95 -5.21
CA ALA A 148 1.26 6.35 -6.57
C ALA A 148 2.42 6.20 -7.56
N HIS A 149 3.67 6.38 -7.10
CA HIS A 149 4.84 6.13 -7.94
C HIS A 149 4.96 4.64 -8.30
N PHE A 150 4.77 3.73 -7.34
CA PHE A 150 4.87 2.28 -7.61
C PHE A 150 3.70 1.79 -8.46
N ALA A 151 2.48 2.31 -8.28
CA ALA A 151 1.35 1.99 -9.14
C ALA A 151 1.63 2.30 -10.61
N ARG A 152 2.20 3.49 -10.90
CA ARG A 152 2.59 3.86 -12.28
C ARG A 152 3.67 2.95 -12.86
N LEU A 153 4.64 2.51 -12.06
CA LEU A 153 5.68 1.58 -12.54
C LEU A 153 5.11 0.22 -12.94
N GLU A 154 4.09 -0.25 -12.25
CA GLU A 154 3.42 -1.51 -12.60
C GLU A 154 2.59 -1.38 -13.88
N GLU A 155 1.94 -0.24 -14.11
CA GLU A 155 1.18 0.05 -15.33
C GLU A 155 2.09 0.15 -16.56
N THR A 156 3.32 0.66 -16.38
CA THR A 156 4.29 0.86 -17.49
C THR A 156 5.20 -0.33 -17.73
N SER A 157 5.12 -1.41 -16.94
CA SER A 157 5.86 -2.64 -17.20
C SER A 157 5.10 -3.48 -18.24
N PRO A 158 5.47 -3.42 -19.53
CA PRO A 158 4.74 -4.13 -20.57
C PRO A 158 5.07 -5.61 -20.49
N ASN A 159 4.05 -6.42 -20.29
CA ASN A 159 4.07 -7.85 -20.65
C ASN A 159 3.90 -8.02 -22.18
N ASP A 160 4.52 -7.13 -22.99
CA ASP A 160 4.44 -7.18 -24.44
C ASP A 160 5.84 -7.30 -25.05
N PHE A 161 6.38 -8.53 -25.00
CA PHE A 161 7.31 -8.97 -26.02
C PHE A 161 6.51 -9.73 -27.10
N HIS A 162 5.67 -9.02 -27.85
CA HIS A 162 5.20 -9.46 -29.15
C HIS A 162 5.64 -8.46 -30.21
N THR A 163 6.62 -8.92 -30.98
CA THR A 163 7.02 -8.36 -32.27
C THR A 163 5.82 -8.07 -33.16
N SER A 164 5.67 -6.83 -33.59
CA SER A 164 5.29 -6.49 -34.97
C SER A 164 5.45 -4.97 -35.21
N ASP A 165 6.00 -4.69 -36.34
CA ASP A 165 6.37 -3.44 -36.96
C ASP A 165 5.37 -2.26 -36.84
N GLY A 166 5.96 -1.08 -36.60
CA GLY A 166 5.66 0.17 -37.29
C GLY A 166 4.29 0.81 -37.09
N ALA A 167 4.23 1.82 -36.20
CA ALA A 167 3.61 3.13 -36.49
C ALA A 167 3.69 4.03 -35.24
N THR A 168 4.37 5.15 -35.40
CA THR A 168 4.51 6.22 -34.42
C THR A 168 3.22 7.05 -34.38
N THR A 169 2.52 7.10 -33.24
CA THR A 169 1.58 8.17 -32.93
C THR A 169 1.84 8.67 -31.50
N PRO A 170 1.82 9.98 -31.23
CA PRO A 170 2.12 10.52 -29.92
C PRO A 170 0.96 10.26 -28.95
N VAL A 171 1.28 9.67 -27.80
CA VAL A 171 0.32 9.44 -26.73
C VAL A 171 0.22 10.71 -25.87
N GLU A 172 -0.95 11.32 -25.85
CA GLU A 172 -1.32 12.36 -24.91
C GLU A 172 -1.23 11.84 -23.47
N SER A 173 -0.65 12.66 -22.60
CA SER A 173 -0.51 12.41 -21.16
C SER A 173 -1.88 12.39 -20.50
N VAL A 174 -2.34 11.23 -20.06
CA VAL A 174 -3.50 11.12 -19.16
C VAL A 174 -2.98 11.10 -17.72
N ASP A 175 -3.25 12.18 -16.99
CA ASP A 175 -3.04 12.29 -15.55
C ASP A 175 -3.98 11.32 -14.80
N GLY A 176 -3.57 10.05 -14.68
CA GLY A 176 -4.25 9.05 -13.86
C GLY A 176 -3.67 9.01 -12.44
N ALA A 177 -4.05 9.98 -11.60
CA ALA A 177 -3.72 9.93 -10.19
C ALA A 177 -4.58 8.87 -9.47
N LEU A 178 -3.93 7.96 -8.71
CA LEU A 178 -4.59 7.21 -7.65
C LEU A 178 -5.35 8.23 -6.77
N LYS A 179 -6.67 8.17 -6.78
CA LYS A 179 -7.51 9.10 -6.01
C LYS A 179 -8.05 8.40 -4.76
N PRO A 180 -7.38 8.46 -3.62
CA PRO A 180 -8.12 8.50 -2.38
C PRO A 180 -8.77 9.89 -2.31
N GLN A 181 -10.11 9.96 -2.37
CA GLN A 181 -10.80 11.21 -2.18
C GLN A 181 -10.73 11.59 -0.70
N LEU A 182 -10.13 12.75 -0.41
CA LEU A 182 -10.26 13.39 0.90
C LEU A 182 -11.60 14.13 0.93
N ALA A 183 -12.51 13.69 1.81
CA ALA A 183 -13.68 14.47 2.18
C ALA A 183 -13.28 15.53 3.21
N ASN A 184 -13.66 16.80 2.96
CA ASN A 184 -13.56 17.90 3.92
C ASN A 184 -14.57 17.75 5.04
#